data_83ac342c63e0a7dff9d969aba271d01e
#
_entry.id   83ac342c63e0a7dff9d969aba271d01e
#
_cell.length_a   1.000
_cell.length_b   1.000
_cell.length_c   1.000
_cell.angle_alpha   90.00
_cell.angle_beta   90.00
_cell.angle_gamma   90.00
#
_symmetry.space_group_name_H-M   'P 1'
#
loop_
_entity.id
_entity.type
_entity.pdbx_description
1 polymer ?
#
loop_
_entity_poly.entity_id
_entity_poly.type
_entity_poly.pdbx_seq_one_letter_code
_entity_poly.pdbx_strand_id
1 'polypeptide(L)'
;QLRIVTPEIMHLEYYETLKRNERKWVPVAERLGGGLDLEVDLCITEEQFRDEAMRCMSCGVCVECNQCLIFCPQQSISTFPENPIGEVMYTHYSQCAGCHICAQVCPCGYIQMGMADGL
;
A
#
# COMPACT_ATOMS: atom_id res chain seq x y z
N GLN A 1 14.12 14.38 -1.18
CA GLN A 1 12.75 14.42 -0.67
C GLN A 1 11.98 13.24 -1.22
N LEU A 2 11.39 12.38 -0.36
CA LEU A 2 10.57 11.25 -0.77
C LEU A 2 9.33 11.75 -1.53
N ARG A 3 8.96 11.03 -2.60
CA ARG A 3 7.76 11.33 -3.37
C ARG A 3 6.55 10.66 -2.72
N ILE A 4 5.41 11.31 -2.80
CA ILE A 4 4.13 10.68 -2.46
C ILE A 4 3.87 9.59 -3.50
N VAL A 5 3.51 8.39 -3.02
CA VAL A 5 3.21 7.27 -3.91
C VAL A 5 1.86 7.50 -4.57
N THR A 6 1.84 7.43 -5.89
CA THR A 6 0.64 7.52 -6.72
C THR A 6 0.42 6.20 -7.46
N PRO A 7 -0.77 5.92 -7.99
CA PRO A 7 -1.05 4.69 -8.72
C PRO A 7 -0.08 4.41 -9.89
N GLU A 8 0.50 5.45 -10.49
CA GLU A 8 1.46 5.33 -11.60
C GLU A 8 2.83 4.78 -11.16
N ILE A 9 3.15 4.86 -9.86
CA ILE A 9 4.39 4.34 -9.28
C ILE A 9 4.21 2.90 -8.82
N MET A 10 2.98 2.49 -8.57
CA MET A 10 2.64 1.17 -8.08
C MET A 10 2.51 0.17 -9.23
N HIS A 11 2.85 -1.09 -8.95
CA HIS A 11 2.59 -2.20 -9.86
C HIS A 11 1.22 -2.81 -9.54
N LEU A 12 0.17 -2.21 -10.09
CA LEU A 12 -1.22 -2.62 -9.83
C LEU A 12 -1.50 -4.06 -10.26
N GLU A 13 -0.76 -4.58 -11.23
CA GLU A 13 -0.84 -5.96 -11.72
C GLU A 13 -0.49 -7.03 -10.67
N TYR A 14 0.22 -6.62 -9.61
CA TYR A 14 0.55 -7.50 -8.49
C TYR A 14 -0.68 -7.82 -7.64
N TYR A 15 -1.66 -6.91 -7.60
CA TYR A 15 -2.82 -7.01 -6.74
C TYR A 15 -4.01 -7.63 -7.46
N GLU A 16 -4.77 -8.45 -6.75
CA GLU A 16 -6.04 -8.96 -7.26
C GLU A 16 -7.07 -7.84 -7.41
N THR A 17 -7.74 -7.81 -8.56
CA THR A 17 -8.81 -6.84 -8.81
C THR A 17 -10.10 -7.30 -8.13
N LEU A 18 -10.42 -6.72 -6.99
CA LEU A 18 -11.65 -6.99 -6.24
C LEU A 18 -12.67 -5.85 -6.41
N LYS A 19 -13.95 -6.23 -6.48
CA LYS A 19 -15.04 -5.26 -6.59
C LYS A 19 -15.20 -4.51 -5.27
N ARG A 20 -15.39 -3.18 -5.34
CA ARG A 20 -15.67 -2.35 -4.18
C ARG A 20 -17.05 -2.64 -3.61
N ASN A 21 -17.17 -2.74 -2.28
CA ASN A 21 -18.45 -2.78 -1.59
C ASN A 21 -19.10 -1.38 -1.57
N GLU A 22 -20.39 -1.35 -1.86
CA GLU A 22 -21.16 -0.10 -1.88
C GLU A 22 -21.87 0.11 -0.54
N ARG A 23 -21.85 1.35 -0.06
CA ARG A 23 -22.60 1.75 1.12
C ARG A 23 -24.09 1.69 0.84
N LYS A 24 -24.85 1.26 1.82
CA LYS A 24 -26.31 1.30 1.78
C LYS A 24 -26.81 2.62 2.35
N TRP A 25 -27.80 3.17 1.71
CA TRP A 25 -28.45 4.41 2.11
C TRP A 25 -29.93 4.16 2.39
N VAL A 26 -30.46 4.84 3.42
CA VAL A 26 -31.90 4.83 3.66
C VAL A 26 -32.63 5.41 2.45
N PRO A 27 -33.68 4.76 1.93
CA PRO A 27 -34.46 5.26 0.82
C PRO A 27 -35.03 6.66 1.09
N VAL A 28 -35.12 7.51 0.04
CA VAL A 28 -35.53 8.91 0.17
C VAL A 28 -36.93 9.05 0.85
N ALA A 29 -37.87 8.13 0.54
CA ALA A 29 -39.21 8.15 1.15
C ALA A 29 -39.17 7.97 2.69
N GLU A 30 -38.27 7.15 3.19
CA GLU A 30 -38.08 6.92 4.63
C GLU A 30 -37.35 8.08 5.31
N ARG A 31 -36.43 8.75 4.61
CA ARG A 31 -35.73 9.93 5.15
C ARG A 31 -36.70 11.09 5.48
N LEU A 32 -37.71 11.30 4.65
CA LEU A 32 -38.67 12.34 4.85
C LEU A 32 -39.60 12.12 6.05
N GLY A 33 -39.78 10.84 6.47
CA GLY A 33 -40.60 10.46 7.64
C GLY A 33 -39.84 10.20 8.92
N GLY A 34 -38.51 10.09 8.85
CA GLY A 34 -37.66 9.54 9.93
C GLY A 34 -37.19 10.55 10.98
N GLY A 35 -37.49 11.85 10.84
CA GLY A 35 -37.02 12.89 11.77
C GLY A 35 -35.54 13.25 11.62
N LEU A 36 -35.06 14.18 12.47
CA LEU A 36 -33.71 14.74 12.39
C LEU A 36 -32.61 13.77 12.87
N ASP A 37 -32.97 12.80 13.68
CA ASP A 37 -31.99 11.81 14.28
C ASP A 37 -31.85 10.53 13.44
N LEU A 38 -32.49 10.47 12.26
CA LEU A 38 -32.39 9.31 11.39
C LEU A 38 -30.99 9.22 10.77
N GLU A 39 -30.26 8.12 11.04
CA GLU A 39 -29.02 7.81 10.37
C GLU A 39 -29.30 7.42 8.90
N VAL A 40 -28.83 8.24 7.98
CA VAL A 40 -29.12 8.10 6.53
C VAL A 40 -28.09 7.20 5.84
N ASP A 41 -26.84 7.23 6.24
CA ASP A 41 -25.78 6.36 5.73
C ASP A 41 -25.66 5.12 6.64
N LEU A 42 -26.12 4.00 6.15
CA LEU A 42 -26.09 2.72 6.88
C LEU A 42 -24.70 2.05 6.85
N CYS A 43 -23.71 2.72 6.26
CA CYS A 43 -22.34 2.22 6.12
C CYS A 43 -22.24 0.86 5.41
N ILE A 44 -21.25 0.08 5.78
CA ILE A 44 -21.01 -1.29 5.32
C ILE A 44 -21.05 -2.23 6.52
N THR A 45 -21.36 -3.49 6.29
CA THR A 45 -21.36 -4.54 7.33
C THR A 45 -19.93 -4.90 7.73
N GLU A 46 -19.76 -5.56 8.87
CA GLU A 46 -18.43 -6.05 9.31
C GLU A 46 -17.78 -6.98 8.27
N GLU A 47 -18.57 -7.87 7.65
CA GLU A 47 -18.09 -8.74 6.58
C GLU A 47 -17.58 -7.93 5.38
N GLN A 48 -18.37 -6.97 4.91
CA GLN A 48 -17.98 -6.06 3.83
C GLN A 48 -16.74 -5.22 4.20
N PHE A 49 -16.62 -4.83 5.47
CA PHE A 49 -15.41 -4.12 5.95
C PHE A 49 -14.17 -4.99 5.85
N ARG A 50 -14.27 -6.27 6.21
CA ARG A 50 -13.16 -7.22 6.08
C ARG A 50 -12.76 -7.41 4.61
N ASP A 51 -13.73 -7.53 3.71
CA ASP A 51 -13.49 -7.63 2.27
C ASP A 51 -12.79 -6.36 1.74
N GLU A 52 -13.21 -5.16 2.18
CA GLU A 52 -12.54 -3.90 1.82
C GLU A 52 -11.12 -3.83 2.38
N ALA A 53 -10.88 -4.34 3.59
CA ALA A 53 -9.55 -4.40 4.18
C ALA A 53 -8.59 -5.31 3.37
N MET A 54 -9.09 -6.41 2.80
CA MET A 54 -8.31 -7.30 1.92
C MET A 54 -7.92 -6.63 0.60
N ARG A 55 -8.61 -5.57 0.18
CA ARG A 55 -8.28 -4.79 -1.01
C ARG A 55 -7.18 -3.75 -0.77
N CYS A 56 -6.67 -3.63 0.45
CA CYS A 56 -5.64 -2.64 0.79
C CYS A 56 -4.34 -2.94 0.05
N MET A 57 -3.86 -1.98 -0.75
CA MET A 57 -2.61 -2.07 -1.50
C MET A 57 -1.43 -1.43 -0.77
N SER A 58 -1.63 -0.97 0.45
CA SER A 58 -0.61 -0.34 1.32
C SER A 58 0.18 0.80 0.70
N CYS A 59 -0.37 1.51 -0.27
CA CYS A 59 0.22 2.60 -1.07
C CYS A 59 1.42 3.30 -0.42
N GLY A 60 2.66 2.90 -0.76
CA GLY A 60 3.89 3.44 -0.20
C GLY A 60 4.35 2.84 1.13
N VAL A 61 3.63 1.86 1.68
CA VAL A 61 4.04 1.14 2.90
C VAL A 61 4.45 -0.28 2.53
N CYS A 62 5.56 -0.77 3.08
CA CYS A 62 6.07 -2.11 2.78
C CYS A 62 5.08 -3.19 3.25
N VAL A 63 4.75 -4.13 2.34
CA VAL A 63 3.86 -5.29 2.60
C VAL A 63 4.63 -6.60 2.79
N GLU A 64 5.93 -6.54 2.98
CA GLU A 64 6.82 -7.69 3.18
C GLU A 64 6.71 -8.78 2.09
N CYS A 65 6.41 -8.39 0.86
CA CYS A 65 6.27 -9.32 -0.27
C CYS A 65 7.59 -9.99 -0.70
N ASN A 66 8.73 -9.53 -0.18
CA ASN A 66 10.08 -10.03 -0.46
C ASN A 66 10.54 -9.94 -1.93
N GLN A 67 9.79 -9.31 -2.82
CA GLN A 67 10.15 -9.19 -4.24
C GLN A 67 11.52 -8.51 -4.43
N CYS A 68 11.76 -7.41 -3.70
CA CYS A 68 13.03 -6.70 -3.76
C CYS A 68 14.23 -7.55 -3.31
N LEU A 69 14.04 -8.42 -2.32
CA LEU A 69 15.05 -9.33 -1.82
C LEU A 69 15.34 -10.45 -2.83
N ILE A 70 14.28 -11.06 -3.39
CA ILE A 70 14.38 -12.17 -4.34
C ILE A 70 15.03 -11.73 -5.65
N PHE A 71 14.66 -10.57 -6.17
CA PHE A 71 15.13 -10.06 -7.46
C PHE A 71 16.43 -9.26 -7.37
N CYS A 72 17.01 -9.05 -6.17
CA CYS A 72 18.26 -8.34 -6.04
C CYS A 72 19.46 -9.20 -6.53
N PRO A 73 20.14 -8.86 -7.65
CA PRO A 73 21.23 -9.69 -8.18
C PRO A 73 22.47 -9.68 -7.28
N GLN A 74 22.61 -8.66 -6.45
CA GLN A 74 23.73 -8.52 -5.51
C GLN A 74 23.39 -8.99 -4.09
N GLN A 75 22.16 -9.47 -3.87
CA GLN A 75 21.70 -9.88 -2.54
C GLN A 75 21.94 -8.80 -1.46
N SER A 76 21.86 -7.54 -1.86
CA SER A 76 22.13 -6.38 -1.00
C SER A 76 20.95 -5.94 -0.15
N ILE A 77 19.82 -6.64 -0.23
CA ILE A 77 18.60 -6.33 0.54
C ILE A 77 18.35 -7.43 1.56
N SER A 78 18.08 -7.04 2.78
CA SER A 78 17.71 -7.95 3.88
C SER A 78 16.53 -7.35 4.68
N THR A 79 15.87 -8.18 5.44
CA THR A 79 14.89 -7.72 6.45
C THR A 79 15.63 -7.13 7.65
N PHE A 80 15.07 -6.08 8.23
CA PHE A 80 15.62 -5.44 9.43
C PHE A 80 14.53 -5.29 10.49
N PRO A 81 14.19 -6.37 11.20
CA PRO A 81 13.08 -6.42 12.16
C PRO A 81 13.28 -5.53 13.40
N GLU A 82 14.53 -5.17 13.70
CA GLU A 82 14.87 -4.35 14.87
C GLU A 82 14.93 -2.85 14.56
N ASN A 83 14.51 -2.44 13.36
CA ASN A 83 14.56 -1.04 12.97
C ASN A 83 13.56 -0.21 13.77
N PRO A 84 14.02 0.77 14.59
CA PRO A 84 13.14 1.57 15.43
C PRO A 84 12.23 2.52 14.66
N ILE A 85 12.50 2.80 13.39
CA ILE A 85 11.70 3.68 12.54
C ILE A 85 10.70 2.94 11.64
N GLY A 86 10.58 1.62 11.80
CA GLY A 86 9.59 0.82 11.10
C GLY A 86 9.91 0.52 9.63
N GLU A 87 11.15 0.65 9.19
CA GLU A 87 11.59 0.17 7.89
C GLU A 87 11.73 -1.35 7.94
N VAL A 88 11.02 -2.03 7.07
CA VAL A 88 11.02 -3.50 7.02
C VAL A 88 12.22 -4.05 6.25
N MET A 89 12.61 -3.38 5.17
CA MET A 89 13.72 -3.79 4.31
C MET A 89 14.91 -2.83 4.47
N TYR A 90 16.09 -3.42 4.58
CA TYR A 90 17.36 -2.70 4.68
C TYR A 90 18.23 -2.96 3.46
N THR A 91 18.91 -1.94 2.97
CA THR A 91 19.83 -2.03 1.84
C THR A 91 21.27 -1.91 2.32
N HIS A 92 22.08 -2.94 2.04
CA HIS A 92 23.53 -2.89 2.25
C HIS A 92 24.19 -2.09 1.13
N TYR A 93 24.38 -0.80 1.33
CA TYR A 93 24.86 0.13 0.31
C TYR A 93 26.23 -0.24 -0.25
N SER A 94 27.11 -0.87 0.55
CA SER A 94 28.42 -1.35 0.10
C SER A 94 28.34 -2.47 -0.95
N GLN A 95 27.22 -3.16 -1.04
CA GLN A 95 26.97 -4.26 -1.99
C GLN A 95 26.01 -3.84 -3.11
N CYS A 96 25.32 -2.72 -2.96
CA CYS A 96 24.32 -2.28 -3.90
C CYS A 96 24.94 -1.74 -5.17
N ALA A 97 24.60 -2.33 -6.33
CA ALA A 97 25.04 -1.87 -7.64
C ALA A 97 24.20 -0.74 -8.24
N GLY A 98 23.17 -0.27 -7.57
CA GLY A 98 22.27 0.80 -8.05
C GLY A 98 21.47 0.41 -9.31
N CYS A 99 21.16 -0.86 -9.51
CA CYS A 99 20.50 -1.35 -10.73
C CYS A 99 19.00 -1.04 -10.83
N HIS A 100 18.39 -0.50 -9.79
CA HIS A 100 16.97 -0.10 -9.68
C HIS A 100 15.92 -1.23 -9.75
N ILE A 101 16.33 -2.48 -9.91
CA ILE A 101 15.38 -3.61 -10.02
C ILE A 101 14.44 -3.66 -8.80
N CYS A 102 14.97 -3.46 -7.59
CA CYS A 102 14.16 -3.47 -6.36
C CYS A 102 13.02 -2.43 -6.37
N ALA A 103 13.26 -1.26 -6.91
CA ALA A 103 12.22 -0.23 -7.06
C ALA A 103 11.20 -0.61 -8.14
N GLN A 104 11.65 -1.23 -9.22
CA GLN A 104 10.78 -1.67 -10.31
C GLN A 104 9.87 -2.84 -9.94
N VAL A 105 10.32 -3.75 -9.07
CA VAL A 105 9.50 -4.89 -8.64
C VAL A 105 8.68 -4.62 -7.39
N CYS A 106 8.83 -3.45 -6.76
CA CYS A 106 8.11 -3.10 -5.54
C CYS A 106 6.63 -2.79 -5.84
N PRO A 107 5.68 -3.66 -5.44
CA PRO A 107 4.28 -3.49 -5.84
C PRO A 107 3.62 -2.25 -5.22
N CYS A 108 3.98 -1.91 -3.98
CA CYS A 108 3.39 -0.79 -3.24
C CYS A 108 4.13 0.55 -3.42
N GLY A 109 5.22 0.59 -4.22
CA GLY A 109 6.02 1.80 -4.43
C GLY A 109 6.81 2.26 -3.19
N TYR A 110 7.04 1.35 -2.22
CA TYR A 110 7.81 1.67 -1.00
C TYR A 110 9.24 2.06 -1.31
N ILE A 111 9.90 1.37 -2.26
CA ILE A 111 11.30 1.61 -2.60
C ILE A 111 11.37 2.73 -3.64
N GLN A 112 11.97 3.83 -3.24
CA GLN A 112 12.24 4.97 -4.13
C GLN A 112 13.74 5.13 -4.30
N MET A 113 14.17 5.27 -5.55
CA MET A 113 15.56 5.49 -5.90
C MET A 113 15.84 7.00 -5.99
N GLY A 114 16.99 7.39 -5.51
CA GLY A 114 17.45 8.77 -5.58
C GLY A 114 18.96 8.85 -5.66
N MET A 115 19.47 9.99 -6.10
CA MET A 115 20.88 10.34 -5.95
C MET A 115 21.06 10.89 -4.54
N ALA A 116 22.12 10.45 -3.85
CA ALA A 116 22.48 11.05 -2.56
C ALA A 116 22.95 12.49 -2.81
N ASP A 117 22.22 13.46 -2.26
CA ASP A 117 22.64 14.83 -2.28
C ASP A 117 23.84 14.97 -1.33
N GLY A 118 25.03 15.26 -1.88
CA GLY A 118 26.20 15.64 -1.08
C GLY A 118 27.22 14.53 -0.77
N LEU A 119 27.36 13.53 -1.64
CA LEU A 119 28.56 12.70 -1.70
C LEU A 119 29.62 13.32 -2.61
#